data_e7f6766bb636bf1bc6c0b20beab3cbf9
#
_entry.id   e7f6766bb636bf1bc6c0b20beab3cbf9
#
_cell.length_a   1.000
_cell.length_b   1.000
_cell.length_c   1.000
_cell.angle_alpha   90.00
_cell.angle_beta   90.00
_cell.angle_gamma   90.00
#
_symmetry.space_group_name_H-M   'P 1'
#
loop_
_entity.id
_entity.type
_entity.pdbx_description
1 polymer ?
#
loop_
_entity_poly.entity_id
_entity_poly.type
_entity_poly.pdbx_seq_one_letter_code
_entity_poly.pdbx_strand_id
1 'polypeptide(L)'
;MRRTRPPPSSSIADAIKVQTLGDLAYPLIRRYVDDVVTVSERQILEAVVVAGVEAHLVLEPAGALALAAGLVYADHSSPASQPVIALASGGNTTEDDLRHALTN
;
A
#
# COMPACT_ATOMS: atom_id res chain seq x y z
N MET A 1 9.85 -16.57 5.06
CA MET A 1 10.00 -15.16 5.53
C MET A 1 10.77 -15.14 6.85
N ARG A 2 11.75 -14.30 6.94
CA ARG A 2 12.54 -14.12 8.17
C ARG A 2 12.10 -12.86 8.88
N ARG A 3 12.06 -12.92 10.21
CA ARG A 3 11.81 -11.75 11.02
C ARG A 3 13.13 -11.02 11.29
N THR A 4 13.39 -9.97 10.54
CA THR A 4 14.59 -9.14 10.67
C THR A 4 14.19 -7.70 10.98
N ARG A 5 15.13 -6.92 11.49
CA ARG A 5 14.94 -5.49 11.72
C ARG A 5 15.73 -4.70 10.68
N PRO A 6 15.09 -4.27 9.58
CA PRO A 6 15.77 -3.47 8.56
C PRO A 6 16.09 -2.06 9.07
N PRO A 7 16.92 -1.32 8.34
CA PRO A 7 17.14 0.10 8.63
C PRO A 7 15.83 0.90 8.48
N PRO A 8 15.75 2.10 9.10
CA PRO A 8 14.57 2.98 8.93
C PRO A 8 14.26 3.25 7.47
N SER A 9 12.97 3.26 7.13
CA SER A 9 12.50 3.57 5.79
C SER A 9 12.36 5.08 5.59
N SER A 10 12.65 5.55 4.38
CA SER A 10 12.37 6.91 3.93
C SER A 10 11.07 7.03 3.11
N SER A 11 10.25 5.99 3.11
CA SER A 11 9.01 5.96 2.34
C SER A 11 8.03 7.06 2.74
N ILE A 12 7.25 7.55 1.76
CA ILE A 12 6.10 8.44 1.98
C ILE A 12 4.95 7.73 2.70
N ALA A 13 4.92 6.41 2.69
CA ALA A 13 3.94 5.60 3.41
C ALA A 13 4.27 5.58 4.92
N ASP A 14 4.02 6.70 5.58
CA ASP A 14 4.51 7.00 6.92
C ASP A 14 4.00 6.02 7.98
N ALA A 15 2.72 5.64 7.90
CA ALA A 15 2.09 4.78 8.89
C ALA A 15 2.66 3.35 8.93
N ILE A 16 3.40 2.94 7.90
CA ILE A 16 3.99 1.58 7.84
C ILE A 16 5.50 1.58 8.05
N LYS A 17 6.11 2.69 8.45
CA LYS A 17 7.55 2.77 8.69
C LYS A 17 7.98 2.07 9.99
N VAL A 18 7.44 0.91 10.26
CA VAL A 18 7.85 0.09 11.39
C VAL A 18 9.00 -0.81 10.98
N GLN A 19 9.96 -0.99 11.89
CA GLN A 19 11.19 -1.72 11.58
C GLN A 19 11.10 -3.23 11.81
N THR A 20 10.03 -3.71 12.45
CA THR A 20 9.84 -5.14 12.70
C THR A 20 8.36 -5.46 12.86
N LEU A 21 8.01 -6.70 12.58
CA LEU A 21 6.66 -7.20 12.77
C LEU A 21 6.39 -7.47 14.26
N GLY A 22 5.15 -7.25 14.68
CA GLY A 22 4.71 -7.55 16.03
C GLY A 22 4.76 -9.05 16.35
N ASP A 23 4.85 -9.38 17.63
CA ASP A 23 4.96 -10.78 18.09
C ASP A 23 3.72 -11.62 17.78
N LEU A 24 2.55 -11.01 17.77
CA LEU A 24 1.29 -11.69 17.42
C LEU A 24 1.06 -11.74 15.92
N ALA A 25 1.40 -10.67 15.20
CA ALA A 25 1.17 -10.56 13.77
C ALA A 25 2.09 -11.47 12.95
N TYR A 26 3.35 -11.60 13.33
CA TYR A 26 4.34 -12.34 12.56
C TYR A 26 3.94 -13.82 12.30
N PRO A 27 3.55 -14.61 13.32
CA PRO A 27 3.11 -15.98 13.07
C PRO A 27 1.86 -16.08 12.19
N LEU A 28 0.93 -15.12 12.32
CA LEU A 28 -0.29 -15.10 11.52
C LEU A 28 0.02 -14.79 10.05
N ILE A 29 0.93 -13.87 9.80
CA ILE A 29 1.38 -13.54 8.43
C ILE A 29 2.04 -14.76 7.80
N ARG A 30 2.94 -15.44 8.52
CA ARG A 30 3.59 -16.64 8.01
C ARG A 30 2.60 -17.75 7.67
N ARG A 31 1.52 -17.88 8.44
CA ARG A 31 0.54 -18.95 8.26
C ARG A 31 -0.47 -18.68 7.15
N TYR A 32 -0.93 -17.43 7.02
CA TYR A 32 -2.11 -17.10 6.21
C TYR A 32 -1.83 -16.25 4.97
N VAL A 33 -0.71 -15.59 4.88
CA VAL A 33 -0.35 -14.77 3.72
C VAL A 33 0.37 -15.62 2.68
N ASP A 34 -0.17 -15.63 1.47
CA ASP A 34 0.38 -16.42 0.37
C ASP A 34 1.64 -15.80 -0.22
N ASP A 35 1.66 -14.46 -0.34
CA ASP A 35 2.79 -13.75 -0.93
C ASP A 35 2.88 -12.32 -0.39
N VAL A 36 4.06 -11.72 -0.52
CA VAL A 36 4.34 -10.33 -0.17
C VAL A 36 5.02 -9.68 -1.36
N VAL A 37 4.45 -8.57 -1.83
CA VAL A 37 4.99 -7.82 -2.95
C VAL A 37 5.37 -6.42 -2.51
N THR A 38 6.23 -5.76 -3.28
CA THR A 38 6.64 -4.39 -3.03
C THR A 38 6.15 -3.47 -4.13
N VAL A 39 5.91 -2.22 -3.78
CA VAL A 39 5.58 -1.16 -4.72
C VAL A 39 6.52 0.03 -4.52
N SER A 40 6.76 0.78 -5.60
CA SER A 40 7.59 1.97 -5.55
C SER A 40 6.82 3.16 -4.98
N GLU A 41 7.55 4.18 -4.54
CA GLU A 41 6.97 5.45 -4.12
C GLU A 41 6.07 6.06 -5.21
N ARG A 42 6.52 6.00 -6.45
CA ARG A 42 5.75 6.48 -7.60
C ARG A 42 4.43 5.72 -7.78
N GLN A 43 4.47 4.40 -7.65
CA GLN A 43 3.25 3.57 -7.74
C GLN A 43 2.27 3.89 -6.62
N ILE A 44 2.76 4.18 -5.43
CA ILE A 44 1.91 4.61 -4.31
C ILE A 44 1.22 5.95 -4.63
N LEU A 45 1.97 6.93 -5.14
CA LEU A 45 1.40 8.24 -5.51
C LEU A 45 0.39 8.11 -6.65
N GLU A 46 0.67 7.28 -7.65
CA GLU A 46 -0.29 7.00 -8.73
C GLU A 46 -1.59 6.40 -8.18
N ALA A 47 -1.49 5.49 -7.21
CA ALA A 47 -2.66 4.90 -6.57
C ALA A 47 -3.47 5.95 -5.77
N VAL A 48 -2.82 6.87 -5.08
CA VAL A 48 -3.49 7.99 -4.40
C VAL A 48 -4.29 8.82 -5.40
N VAL A 49 -3.71 9.13 -6.55
CA VAL A 49 -4.39 9.89 -7.62
C VAL A 49 -5.57 9.09 -8.20
N VAL A 50 -5.37 7.83 -8.51
CA VAL A 50 -6.43 6.96 -9.05
C VAL A 50 -7.58 6.85 -8.06
N ALA A 51 -7.31 6.66 -6.78
CA ALA A 51 -8.33 6.62 -5.74
C ALA A 51 -9.15 7.91 -5.71
N GLY A 52 -8.50 9.06 -5.80
CA GLY A 52 -9.16 10.35 -5.78
C GLY A 52 -10.01 10.61 -7.02
N VAL A 53 -9.46 10.35 -8.20
CA VAL A 53 -10.10 10.66 -9.48
C VAL A 53 -11.19 9.64 -9.84
N GLU A 54 -10.91 8.35 -9.70
CA GLU A 54 -11.81 7.30 -10.19
C GLU A 54 -12.81 6.85 -9.12
N ALA A 55 -12.39 6.81 -7.86
CA ALA A 55 -13.24 6.31 -6.77
C ALA A 55 -13.71 7.38 -5.80
N HIS A 56 -13.27 8.63 -5.97
CA HIS A 56 -13.58 9.74 -5.06
C HIS A 56 -13.20 9.45 -3.60
N LEU A 57 -12.09 8.73 -3.42
CA LEU A 57 -11.56 8.38 -2.11
C LEU A 57 -10.28 9.18 -1.82
N VAL A 58 -10.24 9.81 -0.67
CA VAL A 58 -9.03 10.48 -0.17
C VAL A 58 -8.25 9.48 0.67
N LEU A 59 -7.11 9.03 0.13
CA LEU A 59 -6.24 8.08 0.81
C LEU A 59 -4.89 8.71 1.13
N GLU A 60 -4.39 8.48 2.33
CA GLU A 60 -2.98 8.73 2.61
C GLU A 60 -2.10 7.68 1.91
N PRO A 61 -0.81 7.96 1.68
CA PRO A 61 0.06 7.02 0.96
C PRO A 61 0.08 5.61 1.53
N ALA A 62 0.14 5.46 2.85
CA ALA A 62 0.09 4.13 3.48
C ALA A 62 -1.24 3.41 3.22
N GLY A 63 -2.35 4.14 3.17
CA GLY A 63 -3.67 3.59 2.89
C GLY A 63 -3.88 3.17 1.44
N ALA A 64 -3.04 3.65 0.52
CA ALA A 64 -3.11 3.36 -0.91
C ALA A 64 -2.24 2.18 -1.35
N LEU A 65 -1.47 1.57 -0.44
CA LEU A 65 -0.52 0.49 -0.78
C LEU A 65 -1.17 -0.71 -1.46
N ALA A 66 -2.30 -1.19 -0.94
CA ALA A 66 -2.98 -2.33 -1.52
C ALA A 66 -3.52 -2.01 -2.92
N LEU A 67 -4.03 -0.79 -3.13
CA LEU A 67 -4.47 -0.34 -4.45
C LEU A 67 -3.28 -0.27 -5.42
N ALA A 68 -2.15 0.27 -4.98
CA ALA A 68 -0.93 0.32 -5.79
C ALA A 68 -0.50 -1.08 -6.24
N ALA A 69 -0.47 -2.04 -5.33
CA ALA A 69 -0.15 -3.42 -5.65
C ALA A 69 -1.19 -4.03 -6.61
N GLY A 70 -2.46 -3.77 -6.41
CA GLY A 70 -3.52 -4.25 -7.30
C GLY A 70 -3.37 -3.72 -8.72
N LEU A 71 -3.02 -2.45 -8.88
CA LEU A 71 -2.81 -1.84 -10.19
C LEU A 71 -1.59 -2.41 -10.93
N VAL A 72 -0.56 -2.80 -10.20
CA VAL A 72 0.70 -3.29 -10.77
C VAL A 72 0.68 -4.79 -11.01
N TYR A 73 0.19 -5.57 -10.05
CA TYR A 73 0.34 -7.03 -10.03
C TYR A 73 -0.92 -7.79 -10.41
N ALA A 74 -2.09 -7.15 -10.46
CA ALA A 74 -3.29 -7.84 -10.91
C ALA A 74 -3.16 -8.28 -12.37
N ASP A 75 -3.55 -9.50 -12.65
CA ASP A 75 -3.56 -10.01 -14.01
C ASP A 75 -4.74 -9.42 -14.78
N HIS A 76 -4.46 -8.41 -15.59
CA HIS A 76 -5.46 -7.74 -16.43
C HIS A 76 -5.66 -8.45 -17.78
N SER A 77 -4.86 -9.46 -18.09
CA SER A 77 -4.96 -10.20 -19.35
C SER A 77 -5.96 -11.35 -19.30
N SER A 78 -6.31 -11.79 -18.10
CA SER A 78 -7.27 -12.88 -17.90
C SER A 78 -8.69 -12.31 -17.75
N PRO A 79 -9.70 -12.94 -18.38
CA PRO A 79 -11.08 -12.60 -18.05
C PRO A 79 -11.26 -12.72 -16.54
N ALA A 80 -11.87 -11.72 -15.93
CA ALA A 80 -11.99 -11.65 -14.48
C ALA A 80 -12.92 -12.74 -13.93
N SER A 81 -12.41 -13.97 -13.90
CA SER A 81 -13.06 -15.06 -13.18
C SER A 81 -12.98 -14.87 -11.66
N GLN A 82 -12.01 -14.08 -11.19
CA GLN A 82 -11.82 -13.77 -9.78
C GLN A 82 -11.53 -12.27 -9.60
N PRO A 83 -12.39 -11.54 -8.91
CA PRO A 83 -12.13 -10.13 -8.63
C PRO A 83 -10.94 -9.97 -7.69
N VAL A 84 -10.15 -8.91 -7.91
CA VAL A 84 -9.10 -8.48 -6.98
C VAL A 84 -9.69 -7.45 -6.03
N ILE A 85 -9.54 -7.67 -4.74
CA ILE A 85 -9.98 -6.74 -3.70
C ILE A 85 -8.75 -6.07 -3.10
N ALA A 86 -8.68 -4.75 -3.21
CA ALA A 86 -7.65 -3.95 -2.55
C ALA A 86 -8.25 -3.25 -1.34
N LEU A 87 -7.69 -3.50 -0.16
CA LEU A 87 -8.14 -2.86 1.06
C LEU A 87 -7.58 -1.44 1.15
N ALA A 88 -8.44 -0.45 1.03
CA ALA A 88 -8.09 0.96 1.21
C ALA A 88 -8.25 1.29 2.70
N SER A 89 -7.14 1.46 3.41
CA SER A 89 -7.15 1.41 4.87
C SER A 89 -6.76 2.71 5.57
N GLY A 90 -6.64 3.83 4.89
CA GLY A 90 -6.24 5.04 5.59
C GLY A 90 -6.50 6.32 4.81
N GLY A 91 -7.10 7.30 5.50
CA GLY A 91 -7.36 8.63 4.95
C GLY A 91 -6.98 9.72 5.93
N ASN A 92 -6.16 9.41 6.93
CA ASN A 92 -5.69 10.39 7.92
C ASN A 92 -4.60 11.29 7.33
N THR A 93 -5.01 12.18 6.44
CA THR A 93 -4.14 13.09 5.74
C THR A 93 -4.84 14.43 5.53
N THR A 94 -4.07 15.47 5.27
CA THR A 94 -4.58 16.78 4.90
C THR A 94 -4.39 17.03 3.41
N GLU A 95 -5.11 18.00 2.87
CA GLU A 95 -4.91 18.43 1.48
C GLU A 95 -3.46 18.88 1.25
N ASP A 96 -2.89 19.59 2.22
CA ASP A 96 -1.51 20.06 2.14
C ASP A 96 -0.50 18.92 2.11
N ASP A 97 -0.70 17.90 2.94
CA ASP A 97 0.16 16.71 2.95
C ASP A 97 0.13 15.98 1.60
N LEU A 98 -1.07 15.81 1.04
CA LEU A 98 -1.23 15.19 -0.27
C LEU A 98 -0.60 16.03 -1.37
N ARG A 99 -0.81 17.34 -1.34
CA ARG A 99 -0.22 18.26 -2.31
C ARG A 99 1.31 18.19 -2.26
N HIS A 100 1.87 18.21 -1.07
CA HIS A 100 3.32 18.08 -0.87
C HIS A 100 3.85 16.74 -1.42
N ALA A 101 3.19 15.65 -1.12
CA ALA A 101 3.57 14.32 -1.60
C ALA A 101 3.53 14.22 -3.13
N LEU A 102 2.53 14.84 -3.77
CA LEU A 102 2.34 14.79 -5.22
C LEU A 102 3.27 15.73 -5.99
N THR A 103 3.83 16.77 -5.35
CA THR A 103 4.70 17.76 -6.00
C THR A 103 6.19 17.50 -5.77
N ASN A 104 6.54 16.60 -4.89
CA ASN A 104 7.92 16.17 -4.62
C ASN A 104 8.17 14.77 -5.19
#